data_2c988ae5d65fbe79fbc015f77f4f2b5a
#
_entry.id   2c988ae5d65fbe79fbc015f77f4f2b5a
#
_cell.length_a   1.000
_cell.length_b   1.000
_cell.length_c   1.000
_cell.angle_alpha   90.00
_cell.angle_beta   90.00
_cell.angle_gamma   90.00
#
_symmetry.space_group_name_H-M   'P 1'
#
loop_
_entity.id
_entity.type
_entity.pdbx_description
1 polymer ?
#
loop_
_entity_poly.entity_id
_entity_poly.type
_entity_poly.pdbx_seq_one_letter_code
_entity_poly.pdbx_strand_id
1 'polypeptide(L)' 'MELGFVGLGRMGANMCRRLMRAGHECVVYDIHADAVAQLAGEGATGSGTIEDFIARLA' A
#
# COMPACT_ATOMS: atom_id res chain seq x y z
N MET A 1 10.68 6.11 -6.37
CA MET A 1 11.05 5.28 -5.19
C MET A 1 9.89 4.37 -4.83
N GLU A 2 10.16 3.15 -4.44
CA GLU A 2 9.15 2.21 -4.02
C GLU A 2 9.07 2.18 -2.49
N LEU A 3 7.87 2.31 -1.96
CA LEU A 3 7.64 2.41 -0.53
C LEU A 3 6.62 1.36 -0.08
N GLY A 4 6.86 0.76 1.08
CA GLY A 4 5.96 -0.24 1.63
C GLY A 4 5.20 0.31 2.85
N PHE A 5 3.91 -0.02 2.95
CA PHE A 5 3.07 0.36 4.06
C PHE A 5 2.41 -0.87 4.67
N VAL A 6 2.62 -1.07 5.96
CA VAL A 6 1.96 -2.14 6.72
C VAL A 6 1.08 -1.47 7.76
N GLY A 7 -0.20 -1.84 7.79
CA GLY A 7 -1.14 -1.20 8.70
C GLY A 7 -1.55 0.15 8.17
N LEU A 8 -2.59 0.17 7.34
CA LEU A 8 -2.95 1.41 6.64
C LEU A 8 -3.64 2.42 7.52
N GLY A 9 -4.77 2.07 8.13
CA GLY A 9 -5.54 3.05 8.85
C GLY A 9 -5.82 4.28 7.99
N ARG A 10 -6.46 5.28 8.60
CA ARG A 10 -6.78 6.52 7.88
C ARG A 10 -5.51 7.32 7.55
N MET A 11 -4.62 7.43 8.52
CA MET A 11 -3.39 8.21 8.35
C MET A 11 -2.45 7.57 7.33
N GLY A 12 -2.26 6.25 7.40
CA GLY A 12 -1.41 5.53 6.46
C GLY A 12 -1.94 5.61 5.04
N ALA A 13 -3.26 5.48 4.86
CA ALA A 13 -3.88 5.59 3.54
C ALA A 13 -3.68 6.97 2.94
N ASN A 14 -3.86 8.03 3.73
CA ASN A 14 -3.66 9.41 3.24
C ASN A 14 -2.21 9.66 2.88
N MET A 15 -1.29 9.16 3.68
CA MET A 15 0.14 9.29 3.39
C MET A 15 0.51 8.58 2.09
N CYS A 16 0.00 7.38 1.89
CA CYS A 16 0.20 6.61 0.67
C CYS A 16 -0.29 7.38 -0.56
N ARG A 17 -1.48 7.96 -0.48
CA ARG A 17 -2.04 8.76 -1.58
C ARG A 17 -1.17 9.95 -1.92
N ARG A 18 -0.65 10.64 -0.91
CA ARG A 18 0.23 11.78 -1.12
C ARG A 18 1.53 11.38 -1.82
N LEU A 19 2.11 10.26 -1.41
CA LEU A 19 3.34 9.77 -2.02
C LEU A 19 3.12 9.32 -3.45
N MET A 20 1.98 8.70 -3.75
CA MET A 20 1.66 8.32 -5.13
C MET A 20 1.52 9.54 -6.02
N ARG A 21 0.93 10.63 -5.53
CA ARG A 21 0.84 11.88 -6.29
C ARG A 21 2.21 12.48 -6.58
N ALA A 22 3.16 12.25 -5.69
CA ALA A 22 4.53 12.73 -5.88
C ALA A 22 5.35 11.82 -6.81
N GLY A 23 4.74 10.78 -7.36
CA GLY A 23 5.40 9.90 -8.31
C GLY A 23 6.07 8.67 -7.72
N HIS A 24 5.82 8.38 -6.45
CA HIS A 24 6.35 7.18 -5.81
C HIS A 24 5.41 6.00 -6.00
N GLU A 25 5.98 4.80 -6.03
CA GLU A 25 5.21 3.57 -6.07
C GLU A 25 5.00 3.06 -4.65
N CYS A 26 3.77 2.66 -4.31
CA CYS A 26 3.44 2.18 -2.98
C CYS A 26 2.97 0.73 -3.04
N VAL A 27 3.54 -0.10 -2.17
CA VAL A 27 3.09 -1.47 -1.92
C VAL A 27 2.41 -1.45 -0.56
N VAL A 28 1.18 -1.95 -0.47
CA VAL A 28 0.37 -1.84 0.74
C VAL A 28 -0.09 -3.20 1.24
N TYR A 29 -0.11 -3.35 2.56
CA TYR A 29 -0.65 -4.52 3.24
C TYR A 29 -1.38 -4.10 4.50
N ASP A 30 -2.53 -4.71 4.77
CA ASP A 30 -3.28 -4.53 6.00
C ASP A 30 -4.07 -5.81 6.26
N ILE A 31 -4.35 -6.10 7.53
CA ILE A 31 -5.19 -7.24 7.90
C ILE A 31 -6.63 -7.03 7.41
N HIS A 32 -7.01 -5.79 7.13
CA HIS A 32 -8.32 -5.45 6.57
C HIS A 32 -8.22 -5.40 5.05
N ALA A 33 -8.71 -6.45 4.39
CA ALA A 33 -8.63 -6.56 2.93
C ALA A 33 -9.29 -5.39 2.21
N ASP A 34 -10.34 -4.81 2.79
CA ASP A 34 -11.05 -3.68 2.18
C ASP A 34 -10.14 -2.46 2.03
N ALA A 35 -9.31 -2.19 3.03
CA ALA A 35 -8.39 -1.06 2.99
C ALA A 35 -7.35 -1.24 1.89
N VAL A 36 -6.82 -2.45 1.74
CA VAL A 36 -5.87 -2.79 0.69
C VAL A 36 -6.50 -2.65 -0.68
N ALA A 37 -7.71 -3.19 -0.85
CA ALA A 37 -8.42 -3.14 -2.14
C ALA A 37 -8.73 -1.71 -2.56
N GLN A 38 -9.07 -0.85 -1.61
CA GLN A 38 -9.37 0.54 -1.90
C GLN A 38 -8.14 1.27 -2.46
N LEU A 39 -6.99 1.11 -1.83
CA LEU A 39 -5.77 1.75 -2.29
C LEU A 39 -5.24 1.13 -3.58
N ALA A 40 -5.41 -0.17 -3.75
CA ALA A 40 -5.04 -0.82 -5.01
C ALA A 40 -5.85 -0.25 -6.17
N GLY A 41 -7.13 0.05 -5.95
CA GLY A 41 -7.97 0.70 -6.94
C GLY A 41 -7.54 2.14 -7.25
N GLU A 42 -6.76 2.76 -6.37
CA GLU A 42 -6.25 4.12 -6.54
C GLU A 42 -4.82 4.16 -7.10
N GLY A 43 -4.22 3.02 -7.37
CA GLY A 43 -2.89 2.96 -7.99
C GLY A 43 -1.80 2.28 -7.16
N ALA A 44 -2.06 1.93 -5.91
CA ALA A 44 -1.10 1.20 -5.10
C ALA A 44 -1.06 -0.28 -5.50
N THR A 45 0.03 -0.97 -5.17
CA THR A 45 0.13 -2.41 -5.34
C THR A 45 -0.32 -3.09 -4.05
N GLY A 46 -1.44 -3.80 -4.11
CA GLY A 46 -1.98 -4.50 -2.95
C GLY A 46 -1.30 -5.85 -2.73
N SER A 47 -1.16 -6.24 -1.47
CA SER A 47 -0.60 -7.54 -1.08
C SER A 47 -1.62 -8.31 -0.25
N GLY A 48 -1.72 -9.61 -0.50
CA GLY A 48 -2.67 -10.47 0.22
C GLY A 48 -2.14 -11.04 1.53
N THR A 49 -0.83 -11.14 1.66
CA THR A 49 -0.17 -11.68 2.85
C THR A 49 1.08 -10.86 3.13
N ILE A 50 1.62 -11.00 4.35
CA ILE A 50 2.86 -10.30 4.70
C ILE A 50 4.04 -10.83 3.87
N GLU A 51 4.05 -12.12 3.55
CA GLU A 51 5.09 -12.69 2.71
C GLU A 51 5.03 -12.11 1.29
N ASP A 52 3.84 -11.95 0.75
CA ASP A 52 3.65 -11.35 -0.57
C ASP A 52 4.09 -9.87 -0.55
N PHE A 53 3.78 -9.16 0.54
CA PHE A 53 4.20 -7.78 0.71
C PHE A 53 5.73 -7.65 0.64
N ILE A 54 6.43 -8.49 1.37
CA ILE A 54 7.90 -8.48 1.39
C ILE A 54 8.46 -8.82 0.00
N ALA A 55 7.88 -9.81 -0.67
CA ALA A 55 8.32 -10.22 -2.00
C ALA A 55 8.17 -9.10 -3.02
N ARG A 56 7.10 -8.31 -2.92
CA ARG A 56 6.86 -7.23 -3.87
C ARG A 56 7.82 -6.05 -3.69
N LEU A 57 8.40 -5.92 -2.49
CA LEU A 57 9.38 -4.87 -2.20
C LEU A 57 10.80 -5.27 -2.62
N ALA A 58 11.03 -6.55 -2.78
CA ALA A 58 12.34 -7.03 -3.21
C ALA A 58 12.51 -6.85 -4.72
#